data_a939c945f3253079804c1507fcf1f72e
#
_entry.id   a939c945f3253079804c1507fcf1f72e
#
_cell.length_a   1.000
_cell.length_b   1.000
_cell.length_c   1.000
_cell.angle_alpha   90.00
_cell.angle_beta   90.00
_cell.angle_gamma   90.00
#
_symmetry.space_group_name_H-M   'P 1'
#
loop_
_entity.id
_entity.type
_entity.pdbx_description
1 polymer ?
#
loop_
_entity_poly.entity_id
_entity_poly.type
_entity_poly.pdbx_seq_one_letter_code
_entity_poly.pdbx_strand_id
1 'polypeptide(L)'
;AIHAIGRSGNYVGSDPASNSVFAAPSISIKLSALFPRYEHAKRERVLAELAPAVLELAQLARSHGIGYTVDAEESDRLELSLDIIEATFSDPSLDGWEGYGLAVQAYQKRAPYVIDFLADLARRVGRRIPVRLVKGAYWDAEVKRAQVEGLPGYPVFTRKQNTDVSYLATARRMFDHGDALYPMFATHNAQTIAAVQAIAEGRPYEHQKLHGMGDDL
;
A
#
# COMPACT_ATOMS: atom_id res chain seq x y z
N ALA A 1 -10.08 -1.66 -16.98
CA ALA A 1 -10.49 -1.08 -15.67
C ALA A 1 -10.06 0.39 -15.58
N ILE A 2 -8.76 0.77 -15.68
CA ILE A 2 -8.26 2.15 -15.53
C ILE A 2 -9.04 3.14 -16.42
N HIS A 3 -9.17 2.87 -17.71
CA HIS A 3 -9.96 3.71 -18.62
C HIS A 3 -11.44 3.85 -18.23
N ALA A 4 -12.06 2.80 -17.67
CA ALA A 4 -13.44 2.86 -17.24
C ALA A 4 -13.61 3.76 -15.99
N ILE A 5 -12.71 3.61 -15.02
CA ILE A 5 -12.69 4.43 -13.80
C ILE A 5 -12.42 5.89 -14.17
N GLY A 6 -11.39 6.17 -14.97
CA GLY A 6 -11.01 7.53 -15.37
C GLY A 6 -12.06 8.27 -16.21
N ARG A 7 -12.92 7.55 -16.95
CA ARG A 7 -14.01 8.16 -17.73
C ARG A 7 -15.29 8.35 -16.93
N SER A 8 -15.46 7.70 -15.79
CA SER A 8 -16.71 7.78 -15.02
C SER A 8 -16.98 9.17 -14.42
N GLY A 9 -16.00 10.06 -14.37
CA GLY A 9 -16.07 11.54 -14.22
C GLY A 9 -16.94 12.15 -13.10
N ASN A 10 -17.90 11.41 -12.59
CA ASN A 10 -18.82 11.84 -11.54
C ASN A 10 -18.45 11.15 -10.21
N TYR A 11 -17.43 11.65 -9.56
CA TYR A 11 -17.11 11.18 -8.21
C TYR A 11 -18.08 11.80 -7.22
N VAL A 12 -18.97 10.99 -6.68
CA VAL A 12 -19.83 11.39 -5.57
C VAL A 12 -18.93 11.66 -4.35
N GLY A 13 -18.73 12.93 -4.01
CA GLY A 13 -17.93 13.36 -2.87
C GLY A 13 -16.61 14.07 -3.16
N SER A 14 -16.21 14.22 -4.41
CA SER A 14 -15.10 15.10 -4.74
C SER A 14 -15.53 16.57 -4.59
N ASP A 15 -14.95 17.26 -3.64
CA ASP A 15 -14.97 18.73 -3.65
C ASP A 15 -14.29 19.18 -4.95
N PRO A 16 -15.00 19.86 -5.88
CA PRO A 16 -14.40 20.36 -7.12
C PRO A 16 -13.24 21.32 -6.88
N ALA A 17 -13.10 21.85 -5.67
CA ALA A 17 -11.99 22.71 -5.25
C ALA A 17 -10.74 21.92 -4.82
N SER A 18 -10.84 20.63 -4.51
CA SER A 18 -9.69 19.80 -4.20
C SER A 18 -9.20 19.08 -5.44
N ASN A 19 -8.24 19.64 -6.15
CA ASN A 19 -7.47 18.97 -7.22
C ASN A 19 -6.56 17.84 -6.70
N SER A 20 -6.84 17.30 -5.51
CA SER A 20 -6.01 16.29 -4.87
C SER A 20 -6.34 14.91 -5.43
N VAL A 21 -5.32 14.20 -5.93
CA VAL A 21 -5.43 12.79 -6.35
C VAL A 21 -5.92 11.87 -5.23
N PHE A 22 -5.76 12.27 -3.96
CA PHE A 22 -6.26 11.53 -2.79
C PHE A 22 -7.78 11.52 -2.66
N ALA A 23 -8.47 12.49 -3.27
CA ALA A 23 -9.94 12.53 -3.35
C ALA A 23 -10.48 11.82 -4.59
N ALA A 24 -9.61 11.44 -5.54
CA ALA A 24 -9.99 10.74 -6.75
C ALA A 24 -10.17 9.23 -6.49
N PRO A 25 -10.96 8.52 -7.32
CA PRO A 25 -10.96 7.08 -7.31
C PRO A 25 -9.56 6.51 -7.53
N SER A 26 -9.37 5.29 -7.07
CA SER A 26 -8.10 4.59 -7.26
C SER A 26 -8.33 3.17 -7.79
N ILE A 27 -7.29 2.58 -8.35
CA ILE A 27 -7.25 1.18 -8.73
C ILE A 27 -6.15 0.46 -7.96
N SER A 28 -6.44 -0.75 -7.47
CA SER A 28 -5.42 -1.63 -6.90
C SER A 28 -5.04 -2.74 -7.87
N ILE A 29 -3.75 -3.06 -7.88
CA ILE A 29 -3.21 -4.16 -8.68
C ILE A 29 -2.40 -5.12 -7.80
N LYS A 30 -2.31 -6.38 -8.22
CA LYS A 30 -1.38 -7.36 -7.67
C LYS A 30 -0.29 -7.64 -8.69
N LEU A 31 0.97 -7.61 -8.24
CA LEU A 31 2.12 -7.88 -9.12
C LEU A 31 2.08 -9.31 -9.66
N SER A 32 1.64 -10.27 -8.84
CA SER A 32 1.46 -11.67 -9.27
C SER A 32 0.38 -11.86 -10.35
N ALA A 33 -0.58 -10.96 -10.45
CA ALA A 33 -1.60 -11.00 -11.51
C ALA A 33 -1.06 -10.52 -12.87
N LEU A 34 0.02 -9.77 -12.86
CA LEU A 34 0.67 -9.23 -14.07
C LEU A 34 1.81 -10.11 -14.57
N PHE A 35 2.39 -10.95 -13.70
CA PHE A 35 3.55 -11.77 -14.04
C PHE A 35 3.48 -13.17 -13.43
N PRO A 36 3.40 -14.26 -14.23
CA PRO A 36 3.09 -15.61 -13.76
C PRO A 36 4.20 -16.27 -12.92
N ARG A 37 5.42 -15.77 -12.97
CA ARG A 37 6.57 -16.26 -12.19
C ARG A 37 7.15 -15.15 -11.32
N TYR A 38 6.28 -14.50 -10.56
CA TYR A 38 6.63 -13.47 -9.62
C TYR A 38 7.24 -14.08 -8.35
N GLU A 39 8.54 -14.38 -8.42
CA GLU A 39 9.33 -15.06 -7.39
C GLU A 39 10.68 -14.36 -7.21
N HIS A 40 11.16 -14.23 -5.97
CA HIS A 40 12.47 -13.61 -5.68
C HIS A 40 13.64 -14.30 -6.42
N ALA A 41 13.58 -15.62 -6.57
CA ALA A 41 14.58 -16.39 -7.34
C ALA A 41 14.67 -15.97 -8.83
N LYS A 42 13.71 -15.22 -9.35
CA LYS A 42 13.65 -14.69 -10.71
C LYS A 42 13.80 -13.16 -10.77
N ARG A 43 14.35 -12.56 -9.71
CA ARG A 43 14.41 -11.10 -9.50
C ARG A 43 14.83 -10.31 -10.73
N GLU A 44 15.95 -10.69 -11.37
CA GLU A 44 16.45 -9.97 -12.56
C GLU A 44 15.44 -9.96 -13.70
N ARG A 45 14.85 -11.11 -13.99
CA ARG A 45 13.84 -11.24 -15.03
C ARG A 45 12.55 -10.49 -14.67
N VAL A 46 12.13 -10.57 -13.40
CA VAL A 46 10.94 -9.86 -12.92
C VAL A 46 11.13 -8.35 -13.06
N LEU A 47 12.28 -7.82 -12.65
CA LEU A 47 12.57 -6.39 -12.82
C LEU A 47 12.60 -5.98 -14.29
N ALA A 48 13.19 -6.80 -15.16
CA ALA A 48 13.30 -6.48 -16.59
C ALA A 48 11.94 -6.50 -17.33
N GLU A 49 11.04 -7.41 -16.97
CA GLU A 49 9.80 -7.64 -17.71
C GLU A 49 8.56 -7.04 -17.01
N LEU A 50 8.48 -7.09 -15.67
CA LEU A 50 7.31 -6.62 -14.92
C LEU A 50 7.37 -5.12 -14.61
N ALA A 51 8.53 -4.57 -14.23
CA ALA A 51 8.59 -3.16 -13.87
C ALA A 51 8.14 -2.22 -15.02
N PRO A 52 8.49 -2.44 -16.30
CA PRO A 52 7.94 -1.65 -17.39
C PRO A 52 6.41 -1.71 -17.51
N ALA A 53 5.81 -2.88 -17.31
CA ALA A 53 4.35 -3.05 -17.35
C ALA A 53 3.66 -2.33 -16.18
N VAL A 54 4.25 -2.38 -14.98
CA VAL A 54 3.76 -1.64 -13.80
C VAL A 54 3.84 -0.14 -14.04
N LEU A 55 4.94 0.35 -14.62
CA LEU A 55 5.13 1.76 -14.97
C LEU A 55 4.10 2.23 -16.00
N GLU A 56 3.86 1.45 -17.05
CA GLU A 56 2.84 1.77 -18.07
C GLU A 56 1.45 1.93 -17.46
N LEU A 57 1.07 1.03 -16.54
CA LEU A 57 -0.21 1.12 -15.84
C LEU A 57 -0.28 2.34 -14.91
N ALA A 58 0.81 2.68 -14.24
CA ALA A 58 0.90 3.88 -13.40
C ALA A 58 0.78 5.17 -14.24
N GLN A 59 1.47 5.25 -15.39
CA GLN A 59 1.36 6.36 -16.34
C GLN A 59 -0.07 6.51 -16.87
N LEU A 60 -0.73 5.39 -17.16
CA LEU A 60 -2.13 5.39 -17.60
C LEU A 60 -3.06 5.89 -16.48
N ALA A 61 -2.86 5.47 -15.22
CA ALA A 61 -3.63 5.98 -14.09
C ALA A 61 -3.40 7.49 -13.89
N ARG A 62 -2.14 7.94 -13.97
CA ARG A 62 -1.78 9.36 -13.95
C ARG A 62 -2.50 10.16 -15.04
N SER A 63 -2.55 9.65 -16.27
CA SER A 63 -3.20 10.35 -17.40
C SER A 63 -4.70 10.56 -17.20
N HIS A 64 -5.32 9.76 -16.33
CA HIS A 64 -6.72 9.88 -15.92
C HIS A 64 -6.91 10.61 -14.58
N GLY A 65 -5.85 11.05 -13.91
CA GLY A 65 -5.92 11.72 -12.62
C GLY A 65 -6.45 10.83 -11.48
N ILE A 66 -6.34 9.50 -11.58
CA ILE A 66 -6.79 8.54 -10.56
C ILE A 66 -5.61 7.97 -9.77
N GLY A 67 -5.87 7.51 -8.53
CA GLY A 67 -4.88 6.82 -7.73
C GLY A 67 -4.55 5.41 -8.26
N TYR A 68 -3.34 4.94 -7.96
CA TYR A 68 -2.82 3.63 -8.33
C TYR A 68 -2.13 3.00 -7.14
N THR A 69 -2.59 1.85 -6.69
CA THR A 69 -2.07 1.18 -5.48
C THR A 69 -1.59 -0.22 -5.82
N VAL A 70 -0.36 -0.53 -5.44
CA VAL A 70 0.18 -1.90 -5.48
C VAL A 70 -0.22 -2.63 -4.22
N ASP A 71 -1.01 -3.68 -4.32
CA ASP A 71 -1.42 -4.51 -3.18
C ASP A 71 -0.24 -5.33 -2.64
N ALA A 72 -0.20 -5.49 -1.32
CA ALA A 72 0.75 -6.37 -0.66
C ALA A 72 0.36 -7.85 -0.85
N GLU A 73 1.36 -8.68 -1.03
CA GLU A 73 1.21 -10.12 -1.18
C GLU A 73 2.00 -10.88 -0.08
N GLU A 74 2.41 -12.11 -0.30
CA GLU A 74 3.11 -12.92 0.71
C GLU A 74 4.46 -12.31 1.11
N SER A 75 4.92 -12.62 2.32
CA SER A 75 6.09 -11.98 2.93
C SER A 75 7.42 -12.20 2.19
N ASP A 76 7.54 -13.34 1.49
CA ASP A 76 8.73 -13.65 0.67
C ASP A 76 8.83 -12.81 -0.60
N ARG A 77 7.73 -12.19 -1.02
CA ARG A 77 7.68 -11.29 -2.17
C ARG A 77 7.90 -9.82 -1.80
N LEU A 78 7.94 -9.50 -0.50
CA LEU A 78 8.02 -8.11 -0.05
C LEU A 78 9.22 -7.37 -0.63
N GLU A 79 10.41 -7.92 -0.54
CA GLU A 79 11.64 -7.27 -1.04
C GLU A 79 11.55 -7.04 -2.55
N LEU A 80 11.13 -8.06 -3.30
CA LEU A 80 10.95 -7.95 -4.74
C LEU A 80 9.88 -6.90 -5.12
N SER A 81 8.80 -6.80 -4.34
CA SER A 81 7.79 -5.76 -4.56
C SER A 81 8.34 -4.35 -4.31
N LEU A 82 9.15 -4.18 -3.26
CA LEU A 82 9.79 -2.90 -2.96
C LEU A 82 10.80 -2.51 -4.04
N ASP A 83 11.57 -3.46 -4.59
CA ASP A 83 12.47 -3.21 -5.73
C ASP A 83 11.71 -2.68 -6.96
N ILE A 84 10.55 -3.29 -7.30
CA ILE A 84 9.72 -2.85 -8.42
C ILE A 84 9.13 -1.46 -8.13
N ILE A 85 8.63 -1.25 -6.91
CA ILE A 85 8.05 0.02 -6.49
C ILE A 85 9.10 1.12 -6.54
N GLU A 86 10.31 0.88 -6.01
CA GLU A 86 11.40 1.86 -6.07
C GLU A 86 11.75 2.21 -7.51
N ALA A 87 11.93 1.20 -8.37
CA ALA A 87 12.27 1.41 -9.78
C ALA A 87 11.20 2.21 -10.53
N THR A 88 9.92 1.88 -10.32
CA THR A 88 8.81 2.51 -11.06
C THR A 88 8.38 3.84 -10.44
N PHE A 89 8.35 3.96 -9.12
CA PHE A 89 8.04 5.22 -8.43
C PHE A 89 9.07 6.30 -8.72
N SER A 90 10.34 5.93 -8.90
CA SER A 90 11.43 6.89 -9.19
C SER A 90 11.47 7.34 -10.65
N ASP A 91 10.60 6.83 -11.53
CA ASP A 91 10.61 7.20 -12.93
C ASP A 91 10.16 8.66 -13.15
N PRO A 92 10.91 9.48 -13.89
CA PRO A 92 10.58 10.89 -14.13
C PRO A 92 9.24 11.11 -14.82
N SER A 93 8.74 10.11 -15.56
CA SER A 93 7.42 10.20 -16.20
C SER A 93 6.26 10.33 -15.22
N LEU A 94 6.50 10.07 -13.93
CA LEU A 94 5.52 10.22 -12.87
C LEU A 94 5.71 11.48 -12.02
N ASP A 95 6.65 12.37 -12.38
CA ASP A 95 6.96 13.57 -11.59
C ASP A 95 5.74 14.46 -11.36
N GLY A 96 5.61 14.96 -10.12
CA GLY A 96 4.48 15.79 -9.70
C GLY A 96 3.15 15.06 -9.46
N TRP A 97 3.11 13.74 -9.61
CA TRP A 97 1.90 12.95 -9.36
C TRP A 97 2.03 12.10 -8.08
N GLU A 98 1.21 12.38 -7.09
CA GLU A 98 1.20 11.71 -5.78
C GLU A 98 0.22 10.52 -5.71
N GLY A 99 -0.28 10.03 -6.84
CA GLY A 99 -1.28 8.95 -6.89
C GLY A 99 -0.71 7.53 -6.82
N TYR A 100 0.62 7.37 -6.87
CA TYR A 100 1.26 6.04 -6.80
C TYR A 100 1.47 5.63 -5.36
N GLY A 101 0.76 4.60 -4.91
CA GLY A 101 0.82 4.07 -3.56
C GLY A 101 0.95 2.56 -3.48
N LEU A 102 1.02 2.06 -2.26
CA LEU A 102 1.07 0.63 -1.98
C LEU A 102 0.38 0.26 -0.69
N ALA A 103 0.10 -1.03 -0.51
CA ALA A 103 -0.38 -1.57 0.75
C ALA A 103 0.79 -2.11 1.59
N VAL A 104 0.71 -1.92 2.92
CA VAL A 104 1.64 -2.48 3.91
C VAL A 104 0.86 -3.29 4.94
N GLN A 105 1.34 -4.48 5.27
CA GLN A 105 0.67 -5.42 6.16
C GLN A 105 1.30 -5.39 7.57
N ALA A 106 0.56 -4.87 8.54
CA ALA A 106 1.04 -4.68 9.92
C ALA A 106 1.35 -5.99 10.67
N TYR A 107 0.82 -7.14 10.22
CA TYR A 107 1.15 -8.42 10.82
C TYR A 107 2.59 -8.87 10.50
N GLN A 108 3.23 -8.31 9.48
CA GLN A 108 4.64 -8.55 9.20
C GLN A 108 5.53 -7.80 10.21
N LYS A 109 6.48 -8.51 10.80
CA LYS A 109 7.42 -7.93 11.76
C LYS A 109 8.29 -6.82 11.17
N ARG A 110 8.41 -6.79 9.84
CA ARG A 110 9.17 -5.79 9.07
C ARG A 110 8.36 -4.52 8.76
N ALA A 111 7.05 -4.48 9.02
CA ALA A 111 6.18 -3.37 8.61
C ALA A 111 6.70 -1.99 9.03
N PRO A 112 7.17 -1.74 10.26
CA PRO A 112 7.71 -0.43 10.64
C PRO A 112 8.92 0.01 9.81
N TYR A 113 9.79 -0.93 9.45
CA TYR A 113 10.98 -0.65 8.64
C TYR A 113 10.62 -0.39 7.17
N VAL A 114 9.57 -1.03 6.68
CA VAL A 114 9.01 -0.73 5.34
C VAL A 114 8.49 0.70 5.30
N ILE A 115 7.83 1.19 6.35
CA ILE A 115 7.37 2.59 6.43
C ILE A 115 8.56 3.56 6.35
N ASP A 116 9.66 3.29 7.06
CA ASP A 116 10.86 4.14 6.98
C ASP A 116 11.47 4.14 5.58
N PHE A 117 11.60 2.97 4.97
CA PHE A 117 12.10 2.84 3.61
C PHE A 117 11.25 3.68 2.62
N LEU A 118 9.91 3.59 2.75
CA LEU A 118 9.00 4.35 1.88
C LEU A 118 9.10 5.87 2.12
N ALA A 119 9.25 6.29 3.37
CA ALA A 119 9.44 7.70 3.68
C ALA A 119 10.76 8.24 3.11
N ASP A 120 11.84 7.46 3.18
CA ASP A 120 13.11 7.82 2.58
C ASP A 120 13.02 7.87 1.04
N LEU A 121 12.36 6.89 0.43
CA LEU A 121 12.11 6.88 -1.02
C LEU A 121 11.32 8.11 -1.46
N ALA A 122 10.23 8.41 -0.75
CA ALA A 122 9.39 9.58 -1.03
C ALA A 122 10.19 10.88 -0.99
N ARG A 123 11.06 11.06 0.04
CA ARG A 123 11.93 12.23 0.17
C ARG A 123 12.99 12.32 -0.91
N ARG A 124 13.61 11.18 -1.27
CA ARG A 124 14.61 11.14 -2.37
C ARG A 124 14.00 11.55 -3.71
N VAL A 125 12.76 11.14 -3.95
CA VAL A 125 12.05 11.42 -5.21
C VAL A 125 11.32 12.77 -5.17
N GLY A 126 11.06 13.32 -3.97
CA GLY A 126 10.34 14.60 -3.80
C GLY A 126 8.83 14.49 -4.02
N ARG A 127 8.22 13.33 -3.77
CA ARG A 127 6.78 13.06 -3.90
C ARG A 127 6.28 12.23 -2.74
N ARG A 128 5.07 12.53 -2.25
CA ARG A 128 4.44 11.70 -1.21
C ARG A 128 3.95 10.36 -1.78
N ILE A 129 3.99 9.35 -0.93
CA ILE A 129 3.49 8.01 -1.23
C ILE A 129 2.21 7.75 -0.42
N PRO A 130 1.04 7.51 -1.05
CA PRO A 130 -0.13 6.96 -0.37
C PRO A 130 0.16 5.55 0.15
N VAL A 131 0.03 5.32 1.44
CA VAL A 131 0.29 4.00 2.05
C VAL A 131 -0.97 3.48 2.69
N ARG A 132 -1.50 2.36 2.17
CA ARG A 132 -2.62 1.63 2.75
C ARG A 132 -2.12 0.66 3.81
N LEU A 133 -2.35 0.97 5.08
CA LEU A 133 -2.06 0.05 6.16
C LEU A 133 -3.22 -0.92 6.35
N VAL A 134 -2.93 -2.22 6.25
CA VAL A 134 -3.85 -3.33 6.53
C VAL A 134 -3.29 -4.20 7.64
N LYS A 135 -4.11 -5.04 8.28
CA LYS A 135 -3.61 -6.00 9.28
C LYS A 135 -2.80 -7.11 8.64
N GLY A 136 -3.31 -7.75 7.59
CA GLY A 136 -2.65 -8.79 6.81
C GLY A 136 -3.66 -9.80 6.28
N ALA A 137 -3.39 -10.35 5.09
CA ALA A 137 -4.34 -11.18 4.36
C ALA A 137 -3.95 -12.66 4.24
N TYR A 138 -2.71 -13.04 4.56
CA TYR A 138 -2.15 -14.36 4.24
C TYR A 138 -1.70 -15.13 5.48
N TRP A 139 -2.27 -14.87 6.66
CA TRP A 139 -1.76 -15.37 7.93
C TRP A 139 -1.59 -16.90 7.96
N ASP A 140 -2.60 -17.66 7.53
CA ASP A 140 -2.57 -19.13 7.53
C ASP A 140 -1.46 -19.66 6.60
N ALA A 141 -1.33 -19.09 5.42
CA ALA A 141 -0.30 -19.45 4.44
C ALA A 141 1.11 -19.15 4.96
N GLU A 142 1.31 -17.99 5.58
CA GLU A 142 2.60 -17.57 6.15
C GLU A 142 3.05 -18.47 7.30
N VAL A 143 2.13 -18.80 8.21
CA VAL A 143 2.41 -19.70 9.34
C VAL A 143 2.72 -21.10 8.85
N LYS A 144 1.89 -21.64 7.96
CA LYS A 144 2.08 -22.98 7.38
C LYS A 144 3.40 -23.07 6.61
N ARG A 145 3.70 -22.08 5.80
CA ARG A 145 4.94 -22.04 5.02
C ARG A 145 6.17 -22.02 5.93
N ALA A 146 6.18 -21.17 6.94
CA ALA A 146 7.30 -21.11 7.89
C ALA A 146 7.54 -22.46 8.58
N GLN A 147 6.48 -23.23 8.88
CA GLN A 147 6.59 -24.57 9.45
C GLN A 147 7.11 -25.59 8.45
N VAL A 148 6.59 -25.59 7.22
CA VAL A 148 7.00 -26.52 6.16
C VAL A 148 8.47 -26.32 5.76
N GLU A 149 8.90 -25.07 5.68
CA GLU A 149 10.28 -24.71 5.31
C GLU A 149 11.26 -24.76 6.50
N GLY A 150 10.78 -25.05 7.72
CA GLY A 150 11.63 -25.12 8.91
C GLY A 150 12.31 -23.81 9.24
N LEU A 151 11.65 -22.66 9.00
CA LEU A 151 12.23 -21.36 9.28
C LEU A 151 12.49 -21.19 10.79
N PRO A 152 13.54 -20.44 11.19
CA PRO A 152 13.88 -20.22 12.61
C PRO A 152 12.84 -19.37 13.36
N GLY A 153 11.85 -18.84 12.64
CA GLY A 153 10.77 -18.03 13.20
C GLY A 153 9.74 -17.71 12.14
N TYR A 154 8.69 -17.02 12.57
CA TYR A 154 7.61 -16.59 11.68
C TYR A 154 7.87 -15.16 11.17
N PRO A 155 7.67 -14.87 9.87
CA PRO A 155 7.79 -13.51 9.32
C PRO A 155 6.65 -12.61 9.80
N VAL A 156 5.54 -13.20 10.25
CA VAL A 156 4.34 -12.54 10.76
C VAL A 156 4.16 -12.77 12.26
N PHE A 157 3.39 -11.92 12.92
CA PHE A 157 2.95 -12.17 14.28
C PHE A 157 1.95 -13.32 14.32
N THR A 158 2.17 -14.27 15.24
CA THR A 158 1.32 -15.46 15.39
C THR A 158 0.12 -15.23 16.31
N ARG A 159 0.11 -14.13 17.06
CA ARG A 159 -1.00 -13.72 17.93
C ARG A 159 -1.63 -12.44 17.38
N LYS A 160 -2.96 -12.45 17.22
CA LYS A 160 -3.72 -11.31 16.70
C LYS A 160 -3.46 -10.02 17.47
N GLN A 161 -3.36 -10.09 18.78
CA GLN A 161 -3.12 -8.93 19.64
C GLN A 161 -1.79 -8.22 19.28
N ASN A 162 -0.75 -8.98 18.93
CA ASN A 162 0.51 -8.41 18.50
C ASN A 162 0.39 -7.67 17.17
N THR A 163 -0.45 -8.18 16.25
CA THR A 163 -0.78 -7.48 15.00
C THR A 163 -1.56 -6.19 15.30
N ASP A 164 -2.50 -6.21 16.24
CA ASP A 164 -3.27 -5.02 16.59
C ASP A 164 -2.36 -3.91 17.17
N VAL A 165 -1.42 -4.28 18.04
CA VAL A 165 -0.41 -3.34 18.56
C VAL A 165 0.52 -2.83 17.45
N SER A 166 1.02 -3.74 16.60
CA SER A 166 1.86 -3.38 15.46
C SER A 166 1.15 -2.42 14.49
N TYR A 167 -0.15 -2.63 14.25
CA TYR A 167 -0.95 -1.74 13.41
C TYR A 167 -0.96 -0.31 13.95
N LEU A 168 -1.23 -0.13 15.25
CA LEU A 168 -1.27 1.19 15.87
C LEU A 168 0.12 1.85 15.95
N ALA A 169 1.16 1.07 16.24
CA ALA A 169 2.53 1.56 16.24
C ALA A 169 2.96 2.01 14.83
N THR A 170 2.61 1.22 13.80
CA THR A 170 2.88 1.54 12.40
C THR A 170 2.07 2.77 11.95
N ALA A 171 0.79 2.88 12.37
CA ALA A 171 -0.04 4.04 12.09
C ALA A 171 0.60 5.34 12.65
N ARG A 172 1.06 5.31 13.91
CA ARG A 172 1.78 6.46 14.50
C ARG A 172 3.01 6.81 13.66
N ARG A 173 3.82 5.82 13.30
CA ARG A 173 5.01 6.03 12.47
C ARG A 173 4.70 6.64 11.10
N MET A 174 3.59 6.24 10.47
CA MET A 174 3.13 6.86 9.23
C MET A 174 2.80 8.34 9.41
N PHE A 175 2.14 8.70 10.51
CA PHE A 175 1.87 10.10 10.84
C PHE A 175 3.13 10.90 11.16
N ASP A 176 4.16 10.26 11.75
CA ASP A 176 5.45 10.91 12.01
C ASP A 176 6.20 11.23 10.70
N HIS A 177 5.87 10.53 9.62
CA HIS A 177 6.36 10.77 8.25
C HIS A 177 5.32 11.47 7.35
N GLY A 178 4.43 12.29 7.91
CA GLY A 178 3.37 12.96 7.16
C GLY A 178 3.82 13.93 6.06
N ASP A 179 5.08 14.34 6.09
CA ASP A 179 5.75 15.07 5.02
C ASP A 179 5.98 14.24 3.75
N ALA A 180 6.18 12.93 3.94
CA ALA A 180 6.56 11.97 2.91
C ALA A 180 5.45 10.97 2.54
N LEU A 181 4.55 10.68 3.48
CA LEU A 181 3.51 9.68 3.31
C LEU A 181 2.11 10.29 3.42
N TYR A 182 1.16 9.74 2.67
CA TYR A 182 -0.27 9.98 2.88
C TYR A 182 -0.89 8.72 3.49
N PRO A 183 -1.28 8.73 4.78
CA PRO A 183 -1.78 7.56 5.46
C PRO A 183 -3.20 7.17 5.01
N MET A 184 -3.40 5.89 4.70
CA MET A 184 -4.70 5.28 4.44
C MET A 184 -4.87 4.07 5.35
N PHE A 185 -5.96 3.99 6.12
CA PHE A 185 -6.18 2.94 7.11
C PHE A 185 -7.35 2.05 6.72
N ALA A 186 -7.06 0.81 6.35
CA ALA A 186 -8.07 -0.17 5.95
C ALA A 186 -8.37 -1.11 7.14
N THR A 187 -9.55 -0.99 7.71
CA THR A 187 -10.00 -1.80 8.85
C THR A 187 -11.52 -1.72 9.03
N HIS A 188 -12.12 -2.80 9.57
CA HIS A 188 -13.52 -2.86 10.00
C HIS A 188 -13.66 -3.00 11.53
N ASN A 189 -12.60 -2.69 12.28
CA ASN A 189 -12.58 -2.80 13.73
C ASN A 189 -12.75 -1.40 14.35
N ALA A 190 -13.88 -1.17 15.03
CA ALA A 190 -14.22 0.12 15.64
C ALA A 190 -13.15 0.63 16.61
N GLN A 191 -12.55 -0.25 17.44
CA GLN A 191 -11.49 0.14 18.36
C GLN A 191 -10.24 0.62 17.59
N THR A 192 -9.88 -0.04 16.48
CA THR A 192 -8.76 0.37 15.65
C THR A 192 -9.03 1.73 14.99
N ILE A 193 -10.27 1.95 14.49
CA ILE A 193 -10.69 3.22 13.90
C ILE A 193 -10.57 4.35 14.93
N ALA A 194 -11.16 4.17 16.11
CA ALA A 194 -11.11 5.17 17.19
C ALA A 194 -9.67 5.47 17.65
N ALA A 195 -8.81 4.43 17.73
CA ALA A 195 -7.43 4.60 18.11
C ALA A 195 -6.63 5.37 17.03
N VAL A 196 -6.85 5.07 15.74
CA VAL A 196 -6.22 5.82 14.63
C VAL A 196 -6.66 7.28 14.64
N GLN A 197 -7.96 7.54 14.86
CA GLN A 197 -8.49 8.89 14.95
C GLN A 197 -7.83 9.68 16.11
N ALA A 198 -7.65 9.04 17.26
CA ALA A 198 -6.96 9.65 18.40
C ALA A 198 -5.48 9.92 18.10
N ILE A 199 -4.78 9.00 17.42
CA ILE A 199 -3.37 9.15 17.01
C ILE A 199 -3.22 10.25 15.97
N ALA A 200 -4.20 10.43 15.09
CA ALA A 200 -4.15 11.40 14.00
C ALA A 200 -4.06 12.86 14.48
N GLU A 201 -4.67 13.21 15.62
CA GLU A 201 -4.61 14.56 16.21
C GLU A 201 -4.96 15.68 15.18
N GLY A 202 -5.92 15.39 14.30
CA GLY A 202 -6.34 16.33 13.24
C GLY A 202 -5.48 16.33 11.97
N ARG A 203 -4.43 15.50 11.90
CA ARG A 203 -3.65 15.31 10.67
C ARG A 203 -4.48 14.63 9.58
N PRO A 204 -4.27 14.95 8.30
CA PRO A 204 -5.04 14.36 7.21
C PRO A 204 -4.71 12.87 6.99
N TYR A 205 -5.72 12.06 6.74
CA TYR A 205 -5.62 10.64 6.42
C TYR A 205 -6.95 10.15 5.82
N GLU A 206 -6.98 8.92 5.33
CA GLU A 206 -8.14 8.26 4.75
C GLU A 206 -8.50 6.98 5.51
N HIS A 207 -9.80 6.76 5.76
CA HIS A 207 -10.32 5.45 6.14
C HIS A 207 -10.80 4.68 4.93
N GLN A 208 -10.49 3.39 4.87
CA GLN A 208 -10.93 2.48 3.82
C GLN A 208 -11.69 1.29 4.40
N LYS A 209 -12.77 0.88 3.73
CA LYS A 209 -13.53 -0.33 4.04
C LYS A 209 -13.77 -1.17 2.79
N LEU A 210 -14.02 -2.45 2.96
CA LEU A 210 -14.53 -3.29 1.89
C LEU A 210 -16.03 -2.99 1.67
N HIS A 211 -16.45 -2.95 0.41
CA HIS A 211 -17.86 -2.77 0.08
C HIS A 211 -18.72 -3.88 0.73
N GLY A 212 -19.80 -3.48 1.38
CA GLY A 212 -20.70 -4.41 2.10
C GLY A 212 -20.18 -4.87 3.47
N MET A 213 -19.11 -4.27 4.00
CA MET A 213 -18.59 -4.53 5.33
C MET A 213 -18.47 -3.22 6.12
N GLY A 214 -18.77 -3.26 7.43
CA GLY A 214 -18.59 -2.10 8.32
C GLY A 214 -19.52 -0.92 7.99
N ASP A 215 -20.75 -1.19 7.57
CA ASP A 215 -21.70 -0.13 7.20
C ASP A 215 -22.22 0.66 8.42
N ASP A 216 -22.06 0.10 9.64
CA ASP A 216 -22.41 0.74 10.92
C ASP A 216 -21.25 1.52 11.56
N LEU A 217 -20.09 1.67 10.88
CA LEU A 217 -18.87 2.29 11.41
C LEU A 217 -18.58 3.68 10.83
#